data_91aa87d46184f7920466bf5566cc3996
#
_entry.id   91aa87d46184f7920466bf5566cc3996
#
_cell.length_a   1.000
_cell.length_b   1.000
_cell.length_c   1.000
_cell.angle_alpha   90.00
_cell.angle_beta   90.00
_cell.angle_gamma   90.00
#
_symmetry.space_group_name_H-M   'P 1'
#
loop_
_entity.id
_entity.type
_entity.pdbx_description
1 polymer ?
#
loop_
_entity_poly.entity_id
_entity_poly.type
_entity_poly.pdbx_seq_one_letter_code
_entity_poly.pdbx_strand_id
1 'polypeptide(L)'
;MTEADVTRSADSARADAAARKASSGKQAHPAKGLRVDRVYTTAGVHPYDEVSWERRDVVMTNWRDGSINFEQRGVEFPDFWSVNAANIVTTKYFRGAVGTDAREWSLRQLIDRVVSTYRAAGEQHGYFGSAEDAGVFEHELTWMLLHQVFSFNSPVWFNVGTTSPQQVSACFILSVDDTMDSILNWYREEGLIFKGGSGAGLNLSRIRSSKELLTSGGTASGPVSFMRGADASAGTIKSGGATRRAAKMVVLDVDHPDIEEFIETKAREEDKIRVLRDAGFDMDLGGKDITSVQYQNANNSVRASDEFMRAVEEGGQFGLRARTNGAVIETVDAKSLFRKLAQAAWECADPGIQYDDTINDWHTNPESGRITASNPCSEYMSLDNTSCNLASLNLLKFLNDDNSFDTEKFVKAVELIITAMDISICFADFPTEAIGETTRAYRQLGIGYANLGALLMASGLAYDSDGGRALAGAITSLMTGTSYRRSAELAGIVGPYEGYARNATAHKRVMRKHQAANDAVRTVNPVDRDVHELATAAWDQVVRLGEKNGFRNAQASVLA
;
A
#
# COMPACT_ATOMS: atom_id res chain seq x y z
N MET A 1 -29.75 0.24 -26.83
CA MET A 1 -29.39 -0.97 -26.05
C MET A 1 -30.29 -1.00 -24.83
N THR A 2 -31.14 -1.99 -24.71
CA THR A 2 -32.12 -2.12 -23.63
C THR A 2 -31.48 -2.85 -22.43
N GLU A 3 -32.04 -2.65 -21.24
CA GLU A 3 -31.58 -3.31 -19.99
C GLU A 3 -31.41 -4.85 -20.13
N ALA A 4 -32.15 -5.47 -21.05
CA ALA A 4 -32.04 -6.89 -21.35
C ALA A 4 -30.75 -7.29 -22.08
N ASP A 5 -30.10 -6.39 -22.81
CA ASP A 5 -28.84 -6.67 -23.51
C ASP A 5 -27.63 -6.60 -22.55
N VAL A 6 -27.72 -5.80 -21.49
CA VAL A 6 -26.69 -5.67 -20.47
C VAL A 6 -26.67 -6.91 -19.55
N THR A 7 -27.84 -7.46 -19.22
CA THR A 7 -27.95 -8.68 -18.40
C THR A 7 -27.47 -9.94 -19.14
N ARG A 8 -27.74 -10.06 -20.45
CA ARG A 8 -27.23 -11.18 -21.25
C ARG A 8 -25.69 -11.16 -21.42
N SER A 9 -25.09 -9.98 -21.51
CA SER A 9 -23.62 -9.83 -21.56
C SER A 9 -22.96 -10.22 -20.24
N ALA A 10 -23.58 -9.89 -19.11
CA ALA A 10 -23.04 -10.22 -17.78
C ALA A 10 -23.16 -11.72 -17.46
N ASP A 11 -24.22 -12.39 -17.91
CA ASP A 11 -24.40 -13.83 -17.68
C ASP A 11 -23.51 -14.69 -18.59
N SER A 12 -23.23 -14.25 -19.82
CA SER A 12 -22.27 -14.96 -20.69
C SER A 12 -20.83 -14.82 -20.16
N ALA A 13 -20.45 -13.65 -19.65
CA ALA A 13 -19.12 -13.42 -19.05
C ALA A 13 -18.94 -14.23 -17.75
N ARG A 14 -20.01 -14.44 -16.98
CA ARG A 14 -19.98 -15.30 -15.79
C ARG A 14 -19.87 -16.79 -16.12
N ALA A 15 -20.54 -17.23 -17.18
CA ALA A 15 -20.45 -18.62 -17.65
C ALA A 15 -19.06 -18.95 -18.20
N ASP A 16 -18.43 -18.04 -18.95
CA ASP A 16 -17.08 -18.19 -19.46
C ASP A 16 -16.01 -18.14 -18.36
N ALA A 17 -16.20 -17.31 -17.33
CA ALA A 17 -15.32 -17.28 -16.16
C ALA A 17 -15.42 -18.56 -15.32
N ALA A 18 -16.62 -19.14 -15.20
CA ALA A 18 -16.83 -20.43 -14.52
C ALA A 18 -16.24 -21.60 -15.32
N ALA A 19 -16.33 -21.58 -16.65
CA ALA A 19 -15.75 -22.60 -17.52
C ALA A 19 -14.22 -22.55 -17.54
N ARG A 20 -13.61 -21.35 -17.51
CA ARG A 20 -12.14 -21.19 -17.40
C ARG A 20 -11.61 -21.61 -16.02
N LYS A 21 -12.39 -21.41 -14.93
CA LYS A 21 -12.03 -21.94 -13.59
C LYS A 21 -12.04 -23.48 -13.53
N ALA A 22 -12.79 -24.15 -14.40
CA ALA A 22 -12.86 -25.61 -14.42
C ALA A 22 -11.75 -26.28 -15.28
N SER A 23 -11.02 -25.53 -16.12
CA SER A 23 -9.99 -26.07 -17.01
C SER A 23 -8.54 -25.88 -16.54
N SER A 24 -8.29 -25.23 -15.38
CA SER A 24 -6.97 -25.22 -14.77
C SER A 24 -6.70 -26.59 -14.16
N GLY A 25 -5.95 -27.41 -14.90
CA GLY A 25 -5.61 -28.77 -14.53
C GLY A 25 -5.04 -28.84 -13.11
N LYS A 26 -5.60 -29.72 -12.30
CA LYS A 26 -5.07 -30.14 -11.00
C LYS A 26 -3.68 -30.73 -11.21
N GLN A 27 -2.64 -29.92 -11.04
CA GLN A 27 -1.33 -30.45 -10.70
C GLN A 27 -1.43 -30.94 -9.26
N ALA A 28 -1.40 -32.25 -9.09
CA ALA A 28 -1.32 -32.88 -7.78
C ALA A 28 0.04 -32.52 -7.16
N HIS A 29 0.05 -31.52 -6.27
CA HIS A 29 1.20 -31.25 -5.42
C HIS A 29 1.27 -32.28 -4.31
N PRO A 30 2.48 -32.79 -3.95
CA PRO A 30 2.63 -33.64 -2.80
C PRO A 30 2.26 -32.87 -1.53
N ALA A 31 1.51 -33.52 -0.65
CA ALA A 31 0.97 -32.99 0.60
C ALA A 31 2.07 -32.51 1.56
N LYS A 32 2.47 -31.25 1.46
CA LYS A 32 3.30 -30.54 2.45
C LYS A 32 2.86 -29.08 2.49
N GLY A 33 1.68 -28.81 3.05
CA GLY A 33 1.28 -27.47 3.42
C GLY A 33 2.03 -26.95 4.66
N LEU A 34 1.74 -25.69 5.02
CA LEU A 34 2.25 -25.09 6.25
C LEU A 34 1.72 -25.84 7.47
N ARG A 35 2.61 -26.13 8.40
CA ARG A 35 2.25 -26.37 9.79
C ARG A 35 2.14 -25.03 10.49
N VAL A 36 1.05 -24.83 11.22
CA VAL A 36 0.80 -23.60 11.97
C VAL A 36 0.82 -23.90 13.46
N ASP A 37 1.83 -23.39 14.15
CA ASP A 37 1.95 -23.55 15.61
C ASP A 37 1.19 -22.44 16.34
N ARG A 38 0.60 -22.77 17.50
CA ARG A 38 -0.05 -21.80 18.40
C ARG A 38 1.00 -21.01 19.17
N VAL A 39 0.85 -19.70 19.20
CA VAL A 39 1.68 -18.78 20.00
C VAL A 39 0.80 -17.81 20.80
N TYR A 40 -0.28 -17.36 20.19
CA TYR A 40 -1.21 -16.41 20.82
C TYR A 40 -2.42 -17.09 21.46
N THR A 41 -2.80 -18.27 20.97
CA THR A 41 -4.06 -18.93 21.36
C THR A 41 -3.83 -20.23 22.10
N THR A 42 -4.80 -20.62 22.93
CA THR A 42 -4.82 -21.87 23.67
C THR A 42 -5.64 -22.93 22.93
N ALA A 43 -5.14 -24.17 22.87
CA ALA A 43 -5.87 -25.26 22.24
C ALA A 43 -7.19 -25.53 22.97
N GLY A 44 -8.26 -25.64 22.18
CA GLY A 44 -9.61 -25.91 22.73
C GLY A 44 -10.34 -24.69 23.28
N VAL A 45 -9.74 -23.50 23.26
CA VAL A 45 -10.35 -22.24 23.66
C VAL A 45 -10.50 -21.32 22.45
N HIS A 46 -11.71 -20.79 22.23
CA HIS A 46 -11.91 -19.81 21.17
C HIS A 46 -11.40 -18.42 21.63
N PRO A 47 -10.70 -17.63 20.80
CA PRO A 47 -10.20 -16.32 21.20
C PRO A 47 -11.24 -15.37 21.79
N TYR A 48 -12.47 -15.45 21.36
CA TYR A 48 -13.58 -14.65 21.89
C TYR A 48 -14.00 -15.02 23.30
N ASP A 49 -13.68 -16.22 23.77
CA ASP A 49 -14.01 -16.69 25.12
C ASP A 49 -12.98 -16.25 26.17
N GLU A 50 -11.84 -15.72 25.72
CA GLU A 50 -10.76 -15.22 26.57
C GLU A 50 -10.95 -13.77 27.01
N VAL A 51 -11.96 -13.06 26.47
CA VAL A 51 -12.18 -11.63 26.72
C VAL A 51 -13.59 -11.33 27.22
N SER A 52 -13.71 -10.27 28.01
CA SER A 52 -15.01 -9.74 28.43
C SER A 52 -15.58 -8.81 27.38
N TRP A 53 -16.86 -8.99 27.06
CA TRP A 53 -17.58 -8.21 26.06
C TRP A 53 -18.56 -7.23 26.72
N GLU A 54 -18.63 -6.03 26.17
CA GLU A 54 -19.59 -5.02 26.61
C GLU A 54 -20.36 -4.39 25.45
N ARG A 55 -21.52 -3.84 25.75
CA ARG A 55 -22.35 -3.06 24.83
C ARG A 55 -22.09 -1.58 25.02
N ARG A 56 -21.92 -0.88 23.93
CA ARG A 56 -21.64 0.57 23.90
C ARG A 56 -22.57 1.29 22.95
N ASP A 57 -22.84 2.55 23.23
CA ASP A 57 -23.55 3.44 22.31
C ASP A 57 -22.51 4.33 21.59
N VAL A 58 -22.59 4.39 20.29
CA VAL A 58 -21.75 5.27 19.45
C VAL A 58 -22.62 6.38 18.92
N VAL A 59 -22.41 7.59 19.42
CA VAL A 59 -23.10 8.81 18.99
C VAL A 59 -22.05 9.86 18.63
N MET A 60 -22.08 10.33 17.39
CA MET A 60 -21.19 11.38 16.92
C MET A 60 -21.98 12.64 16.59
N THR A 61 -21.59 13.73 17.23
CA THR A 61 -22.24 15.02 17.06
C THR A 61 -21.36 15.99 16.29
N ASN A 62 -21.98 16.90 15.58
CA ASN A 62 -21.31 18.03 14.96
C ASN A 62 -20.90 19.01 16.08
N TRP A 63 -19.63 19.35 16.15
CA TRP A 63 -19.09 20.26 17.16
C TRP A 63 -19.59 21.70 17.03
N ARG A 64 -20.08 22.11 15.83
CA ARG A 64 -20.57 23.48 15.56
C ARG A 64 -21.98 23.72 16.09
N ASP A 65 -22.87 22.75 15.91
CA ASP A 65 -24.31 22.91 16.18
C ASP A 65 -24.94 21.83 17.07
N GLY A 66 -24.15 20.82 17.48
CA GLY A 66 -24.61 19.71 18.31
C GLY A 66 -25.52 18.71 17.59
N SER A 67 -25.74 18.85 16.27
CA SER A 67 -26.55 17.89 15.51
C SER A 67 -25.90 16.50 15.47
N ILE A 68 -26.73 15.46 15.49
CA ILE A 68 -26.24 14.06 15.43
C ILE A 68 -25.86 13.72 13.98
N ASN A 69 -24.57 13.46 13.75
CA ASN A 69 -24.07 13.02 12.44
C ASN A 69 -24.14 11.51 12.24
N PHE A 70 -24.03 10.75 13.33
CA PHE A 70 -24.07 9.28 13.32
C PHE A 70 -24.55 8.78 14.69
N GLU A 71 -25.41 7.76 14.67
CA GLU A 71 -25.86 7.08 15.87
C GLU A 71 -26.02 5.58 15.60
N GLN A 72 -25.42 4.74 16.46
CA GLN A 72 -25.67 3.30 16.52
C GLN A 72 -25.54 2.85 17.97
N ARG A 73 -26.61 2.26 18.53
CA ARG A 73 -26.65 1.85 19.93
C ARG A 73 -26.40 0.35 20.07
N GLY A 74 -25.88 -0.03 21.24
CA GLY A 74 -25.70 -1.42 21.63
C GLY A 74 -24.65 -2.17 20.81
N VAL A 75 -23.65 -1.49 20.24
CA VAL A 75 -22.54 -2.14 19.55
C VAL A 75 -21.66 -2.91 20.54
N GLU A 76 -21.17 -4.09 20.13
CA GLU A 76 -20.41 -4.99 21.00
C GLU A 76 -18.92 -4.95 20.71
N PHE A 77 -18.14 -4.68 21.76
CA PHE A 77 -16.68 -4.65 21.74
C PHE A 77 -16.11 -5.30 23.00
N PRO A 78 -14.84 -5.78 22.98
CA PRO A 78 -14.15 -6.11 24.21
C PRO A 78 -14.02 -4.89 25.13
N ASP A 79 -14.09 -5.10 26.44
CA ASP A 79 -14.05 -4.04 27.47
C ASP A 79 -12.78 -3.17 27.41
N PHE A 80 -11.65 -3.75 27.01
CA PHE A 80 -10.36 -3.07 26.88
C PHE A 80 -10.19 -2.20 25.61
N TRP A 81 -11.15 -2.27 24.66
CA TRP A 81 -11.10 -1.39 23.49
C TRP A 81 -11.42 0.05 23.88
N SER A 82 -10.62 1.01 23.44
CA SER A 82 -10.90 2.42 23.70
C SER A 82 -12.20 2.86 23.04
N VAL A 83 -12.86 3.86 23.63
CA VAL A 83 -14.07 4.49 23.05
C VAL A 83 -13.77 5.00 21.63
N ASN A 84 -12.61 5.61 21.43
CA ASN A 84 -12.22 6.13 20.13
C ASN A 84 -12.08 5.02 19.07
N ALA A 85 -11.44 3.89 19.42
CA ALA A 85 -11.30 2.74 18.51
C ALA A 85 -12.67 2.14 18.17
N ALA A 86 -13.56 1.97 19.14
CA ALA A 86 -14.92 1.48 18.92
C ALA A 86 -15.72 2.43 18.01
N ASN A 87 -15.62 3.75 18.22
CA ASN A 87 -16.26 4.76 17.37
C ASN A 87 -15.76 4.70 15.92
N ILE A 88 -14.46 4.59 15.72
CA ILE A 88 -13.86 4.48 14.37
C ILE A 88 -14.34 3.22 13.66
N VAL A 89 -14.30 2.06 14.33
CA VAL A 89 -14.72 0.79 13.74
C VAL A 89 -16.21 0.83 13.40
N THR A 90 -17.05 1.28 14.31
CA THR A 90 -18.50 1.37 14.11
C THR A 90 -18.85 2.28 12.94
N THR A 91 -18.26 3.47 12.87
CA THR A 91 -18.61 4.47 11.86
C THR A 91 -18.02 4.19 10.49
N LYS A 92 -16.84 3.54 10.41
CA LYS A 92 -16.10 3.37 9.17
C LYS A 92 -16.16 1.95 8.62
N TYR A 93 -16.08 0.93 9.47
CA TYR A 93 -15.81 -0.43 9.04
C TYR A 93 -16.99 -1.40 9.17
N PHE A 94 -17.95 -1.19 10.06
CA PHE A 94 -19.16 -1.99 10.10
C PHE A 94 -19.96 -1.84 8.80
N ARG A 95 -20.39 -2.96 8.24
CA ARG A 95 -21.14 -3.02 6.97
C ARG A 95 -22.66 -3.09 7.20
N GLY A 96 -23.40 -2.91 6.13
CA GLY A 96 -24.85 -2.79 6.17
C GLY A 96 -25.33 -1.37 6.48
N ALA A 97 -26.55 -1.04 6.05
CA ALA A 97 -27.14 0.29 6.34
C ALA A 97 -27.57 0.37 7.82
N VAL A 98 -27.26 1.48 8.47
CA VAL A 98 -27.67 1.73 9.86
C VAL A 98 -29.19 1.61 9.98
N GLY A 99 -29.68 0.91 11.03
CA GLY A 99 -31.10 0.67 11.28
C GLY A 99 -31.72 -0.50 10.50
N THR A 100 -30.90 -1.29 9.79
CA THR A 100 -31.35 -2.54 9.13
C THR A 100 -30.73 -3.77 9.78
N ASP A 101 -31.38 -4.93 9.61
CA ASP A 101 -30.87 -6.23 10.11
C ASP A 101 -29.53 -6.64 9.46
N ALA A 102 -29.19 -6.08 8.29
CA ALA A 102 -27.92 -6.31 7.62
C ALA A 102 -26.75 -5.52 8.24
N ARG A 103 -27.03 -4.60 9.17
CA ARG A 103 -25.98 -3.78 9.81
C ARG A 103 -25.20 -4.58 10.84
N GLU A 104 -23.88 -4.66 10.66
CA GLU A 104 -22.99 -5.18 11.70
C GLU A 104 -23.08 -4.34 12.99
N TRP A 105 -23.05 -5.02 14.11
CA TRP A 105 -23.15 -4.42 15.43
C TRP A 105 -22.12 -4.98 16.43
N SER A 106 -21.37 -6.01 16.06
CA SER A 106 -20.35 -6.66 16.90
C SER A 106 -19.00 -6.73 16.16
N LEU A 107 -17.93 -6.47 16.90
CA LEU A 107 -16.57 -6.67 16.40
C LEU A 107 -16.33 -8.12 15.95
N ARG A 108 -17.03 -9.11 16.55
CA ARG A 108 -16.97 -10.53 16.12
C ARG A 108 -17.38 -10.67 14.67
N GLN A 109 -18.50 -10.07 14.27
CA GLN A 109 -18.99 -10.14 12.88
C GLN A 109 -17.98 -9.59 11.87
N LEU A 110 -17.33 -8.47 12.23
CA LEU A 110 -16.32 -7.85 11.40
C LEU A 110 -15.09 -8.76 11.23
N ILE A 111 -14.57 -9.30 12.32
CA ILE A 111 -13.40 -10.18 12.30
C ILE A 111 -13.73 -11.49 11.58
N ASP A 112 -14.86 -12.13 11.91
CA ASP A 112 -15.25 -13.43 11.37
C ASP A 112 -15.40 -13.41 9.85
N ARG A 113 -16.05 -12.38 9.26
CA ARG A 113 -16.20 -12.33 7.81
C ARG A 113 -14.88 -12.18 7.07
N VAL A 114 -13.91 -11.50 7.69
CA VAL A 114 -12.56 -11.35 7.11
C VAL A 114 -11.80 -12.68 7.28
N VAL A 115 -11.64 -13.16 8.50
CA VAL A 115 -10.78 -14.30 8.82
C VAL A 115 -11.28 -15.60 8.18
N SER A 116 -12.60 -15.84 8.17
CA SER A 116 -13.18 -17.01 7.50
C SER A 116 -12.93 -17.03 6.00
N THR A 117 -12.95 -15.86 5.34
CA THR A 117 -12.62 -15.76 3.91
C THR A 117 -11.16 -16.11 3.65
N TYR A 118 -10.23 -15.61 4.49
CA TYR A 118 -8.81 -15.94 4.39
C TYR A 118 -8.54 -17.43 4.63
N ARG A 119 -9.17 -18.02 5.65
CA ARG A 119 -9.06 -19.46 5.93
C ARG A 119 -9.55 -20.30 4.75
N ALA A 120 -10.76 -20.05 4.27
CA ALA A 120 -11.34 -20.80 3.16
C ALA A 120 -10.48 -20.71 1.89
N ALA A 121 -9.97 -19.54 1.56
CA ALA A 121 -9.06 -19.37 0.44
C ALA A 121 -7.73 -20.10 0.65
N GLY A 122 -7.15 -20.05 1.85
CA GLY A 122 -5.93 -20.77 2.20
C GLY A 122 -6.08 -22.30 2.06
N GLU A 123 -7.20 -22.86 2.51
CA GLU A 123 -7.55 -24.29 2.33
C GLU A 123 -7.69 -24.61 0.84
N GLN A 124 -8.46 -23.81 0.10
CA GLN A 124 -8.70 -24.02 -1.33
C GLN A 124 -7.41 -24.00 -2.16
N HIS A 125 -6.45 -23.17 -1.81
CA HIS A 125 -5.21 -22.98 -2.55
C HIS A 125 -4.02 -23.76 -1.98
N GLY A 126 -4.23 -24.66 -1.01
CA GLY A 126 -3.22 -25.62 -0.53
C GLY A 126 -2.12 -25.00 0.35
N TYR A 127 -2.44 -23.96 1.09
CA TYR A 127 -1.47 -23.33 2.01
C TYR A 127 -1.23 -24.17 3.26
N PHE A 128 -2.24 -24.85 3.79
CA PHE A 128 -2.20 -25.56 5.06
C PHE A 128 -1.94 -27.04 4.89
N GLY A 129 -1.17 -27.64 5.83
CA GLY A 129 -0.86 -29.06 5.84
C GLY A 129 -2.04 -29.93 6.25
N SER A 130 -2.98 -29.37 7.02
CA SER A 130 -4.16 -30.05 7.53
C SER A 130 -5.31 -29.06 7.82
N ALA A 131 -6.51 -29.56 8.05
CA ALA A 131 -7.63 -28.75 8.53
C ALA A 131 -7.39 -28.20 9.95
N GLU A 132 -6.56 -28.89 10.75
CA GLU A 132 -6.14 -28.41 12.06
C GLU A 132 -5.24 -27.17 11.91
N ASP A 133 -4.24 -27.20 11.01
CA ASP A 133 -3.39 -26.03 10.71
C ASP A 133 -4.20 -24.83 10.23
N ALA A 134 -5.23 -25.06 9.39
CA ALA A 134 -6.14 -24.01 8.97
C ALA A 134 -6.95 -23.43 10.14
N GLY A 135 -7.41 -24.27 11.06
CA GLY A 135 -8.10 -23.84 12.28
C GLY A 135 -7.19 -23.07 13.25
N VAL A 136 -5.93 -23.49 13.38
CA VAL A 136 -4.94 -22.75 14.18
C VAL A 136 -4.66 -21.40 13.56
N PHE A 137 -4.46 -21.33 12.24
CA PHE A 137 -4.29 -20.07 11.52
C PHE A 137 -5.46 -19.10 11.76
N GLU A 138 -6.69 -19.60 11.67
CA GLU A 138 -7.91 -18.82 11.93
C GLU A 138 -7.92 -18.24 13.34
N HIS A 139 -7.65 -19.07 14.35
CA HIS A 139 -7.64 -18.64 15.75
C HIS A 139 -6.53 -17.64 16.05
N GLU A 140 -5.31 -17.89 15.59
CA GLU A 140 -4.17 -16.99 15.75
C GLU A 140 -4.46 -15.62 15.11
N LEU A 141 -5.00 -15.60 13.89
CA LEU A 141 -5.35 -14.38 13.17
C LEU A 141 -6.47 -13.62 13.89
N THR A 142 -7.51 -14.32 14.35
CA THR A 142 -8.62 -13.76 15.13
C THR A 142 -8.12 -13.12 16.42
N TRP A 143 -7.26 -13.82 17.16
CA TRP A 143 -6.69 -13.33 18.41
C TRP A 143 -5.88 -12.05 18.20
N MET A 144 -5.01 -12.05 17.19
CA MET A 144 -4.17 -10.89 16.88
C MET A 144 -5.00 -9.66 16.49
N LEU A 145 -6.06 -9.83 15.71
CA LEU A 145 -6.96 -8.73 15.34
C LEU A 145 -7.77 -8.22 16.55
N LEU A 146 -8.29 -9.15 17.35
CA LEU A 146 -9.06 -8.84 18.57
C LEU A 146 -8.24 -8.02 19.58
N HIS A 147 -6.97 -8.38 19.75
CA HIS A 147 -6.05 -7.74 20.69
C HIS A 147 -5.25 -6.57 20.07
N GLN A 148 -5.58 -6.16 18.85
CA GLN A 148 -4.94 -5.02 18.16
C GLN A 148 -3.40 -5.19 18.00
N VAL A 149 -2.94 -6.43 17.79
CA VAL A 149 -1.53 -6.74 17.51
C VAL A 149 -1.13 -6.21 16.14
N PHE A 150 -2.06 -6.26 15.19
CA PHE A 150 -1.91 -5.68 13.86
C PHE A 150 -3.27 -5.29 13.28
N SER A 151 -3.25 -4.60 12.15
CA SER A 151 -4.44 -4.35 11.34
C SER A 151 -4.10 -4.50 9.86
N PHE A 152 -5.03 -5.06 9.09
CA PHE A 152 -5.03 -4.94 7.65
C PHE A 152 -5.37 -3.51 7.21
N ASN A 153 -5.06 -3.16 5.96
CA ASN A 153 -5.48 -1.91 5.36
C ASN A 153 -7.00 -1.78 5.25
N SER A 154 -7.49 -0.56 5.10
CA SER A 154 -8.92 -0.25 5.04
C SER A 154 -9.71 -1.02 3.97
N PRO A 155 -9.22 -1.25 2.73
CA PRO A 155 -9.94 -2.04 1.73
C PRO A 155 -10.31 -3.46 2.18
N VAL A 156 -9.47 -4.14 2.95
CA VAL A 156 -9.79 -5.46 3.52
C VAL A 156 -11.04 -5.34 4.40
N TRP A 157 -11.06 -4.39 5.32
CA TRP A 157 -12.20 -4.17 6.23
C TRP A 157 -13.46 -3.72 5.49
N PHE A 158 -13.32 -3.01 4.37
CA PHE A 158 -14.48 -2.57 3.58
C PHE A 158 -15.10 -3.68 2.73
N ASN A 159 -14.30 -4.55 2.16
CA ASN A 159 -14.73 -5.38 1.04
C ASN A 159 -14.73 -6.89 1.33
N VAL A 160 -13.77 -7.40 2.11
CA VAL A 160 -13.60 -8.85 2.29
C VAL A 160 -14.78 -9.47 3.05
N GLY A 161 -15.31 -10.57 2.50
CA GLY A 161 -16.45 -11.28 3.07
C GLY A 161 -17.80 -10.56 2.90
N THR A 162 -17.86 -9.50 2.09
CA THR A 162 -19.10 -8.79 1.74
C THR A 162 -19.55 -9.14 0.32
N THR A 163 -20.70 -8.60 -0.10
CA THR A 163 -21.21 -8.72 -1.47
C THR A 163 -20.50 -7.81 -2.49
N SER A 164 -19.63 -6.92 -2.02
CA SER A 164 -18.81 -6.05 -2.87
C SER A 164 -17.68 -6.84 -3.54
N PRO A 165 -17.09 -6.32 -4.65
CA PRO A 165 -15.82 -6.86 -5.15
C PRO A 165 -14.79 -6.99 -4.04
N GLN A 166 -14.07 -8.12 -4.00
CA GLN A 166 -13.13 -8.45 -2.92
C GLN A 166 -11.80 -7.72 -3.12
N GLN A 167 -11.83 -6.40 -3.22
CA GLN A 167 -10.62 -5.58 -3.34
C GLN A 167 -9.90 -5.50 -1.99
N VAL A 168 -8.69 -6.02 -1.94
CA VAL A 168 -7.85 -6.07 -0.72
C VAL A 168 -6.73 -5.05 -0.72
N SER A 169 -6.38 -4.48 -1.89
CA SER A 169 -5.22 -3.62 -2.05
C SER A 169 -5.54 -2.15 -1.76
N ALA A 170 -4.68 -1.49 -1.01
CA ALA A 170 -4.79 -0.06 -0.73
C ALA A 170 -4.02 0.81 -1.73
N CYS A 171 -2.95 0.26 -2.31
CA CYS A 171 -1.99 1.00 -3.12
C CYS A 171 -1.95 0.43 -4.53
N PHE A 172 -1.99 1.32 -5.52
CA PHE A 172 -1.93 0.98 -6.95
C PHE A 172 -0.91 1.85 -7.66
N ILE A 173 -0.23 1.27 -8.65
CA ILE A 173 0.61 1.97 -9.61
C ILE A 173 0.01 1.72 -10.98
N LEU A 174 -0.30 2.78 -11.71
CA LEU A 174 -0.87 2.74 -13.05
C LEU A 174 0.18 3.10 -14.09
N SER A 175 -0.19 2.98 -15.36
CA SER A 175 0.58 3.47 -16.48
C SER A 175 -0.26 4.32 -17.41
N VAL A 176 0.39 5.22 -18.15
CA VAL A 176 -0.23 6.01 -19.19
C VAL A 176 0.74 6.18 -20.36
N ASP A 177 0.22 6.05 -21.56
CA ASP A 177 0.96 6.30 -22.80
C ASP A 177 0.48 7.61 -23.45
N ASP A 178 1.28 8.13 -24.40
CA ASP A 178 1.03 9.38 -25.08
C ASP A 178 -0.06 9.27 -26.17
N THR A 179 -1.21 8.75 -25.80
CA THR A 179 -2.41 8.64 -26.63
C THR A 179 -3.64 9.08 -25.87
N MET A 180 -4.61 9.66 -26.57
CA MET A 180 -5.85 10.14 -25.94
C MET A 180 -6.61 8.99 -25.25
N ASP A 181 -6.66 7.81 -25.89
CA ASP A 181 -7.34 6.63 -25.31
C ASP A 181 -6.68 6.21 -23.99
N SER A 182 -5.34 6.17 -23.92
CA SER A 182 -4.62 5.84 -22.69
C SER A 182 -4.84 6.89 -21.60
N ILE A 183 -4.83 8.17 -21.96
CA ILE A 183 -5.06 9.28 -21.01
C ILE A 183 -6.49 9.23 -20.44
N LEU A 184 -7.49 8.99 -21.28
CA LEU A 184 -8.88 8.85 -20.81
C LEU A 184 -9.10 7.57 -20.00
N ASN A 185 -8.42 6.47 -20.37
CA ASN A 185 -8.44 5.23 -19.58
C ASN A 185 -7.81 5.43 -18.21
N TRP A 186 -6.72 6.19 -18.09
CA TRP A 186 -6.13 6.56 -16.79
C TRP A 186 -7.19 7.18 -15.85
N TYR A 187 -7.98 8.17 -16.32
CA TYR A 187 -9.03 8.79 -15.50
C TYR A 187 -10.08 7.78 -15.04
N ARG A 188 -10.45 6.83 -15.93
CA ARG A 188 -11.40 5.76 -15.63
C ARG A 188 -10.84 4.79 -14.57
N GLU A 189 -9.60 4.35 -14.71
CA GLU A 189 -8.95 3.42 -13.78
C GLU A 189 -8.82 4.02 -12.37
N GLU A 190 -8.34 5.26 -12.28
CA GLU A 190 -8.31 5.99 -11.01
C GLU A 190 -9.69 6.08 -10.36
N GLY A 191 -10.72 6.39 -11.15
CA GLY A 191 -12.08 6.46 -10.65
C GLY A 191 -12.57 5.15 -10.02
N LEU A 192 -12.25 4.02 -10.62
CA LEU A 192 -12.59 2.70 -10.08
C LEU A 192 -11.82 2.39 -8.80
N ILE A 193 -10.52 2.71 -8.75
CA ILE A 193 -9.66 2.53 -7.58
C ILE A 193 -10.16 3.38 -6.41
N PHE A 194 -10.43 4.67 -6.64
CA PHE A 194 -10.94 5.58 -5.61
C PHE A 194 -12.30 5.16 -5.07
N LYS A 195 -13.18 4.67 -5.95
CA LYS A 195 -14.48 4.11 -5.53
C LYS A 195 -14.33 2.91 -4.60
N GLY A 196 -13.31 2.08 -4.81
CA GLY A 196 -12.95 0.94 -3.94
C GLY A 196 -12.29 1.32 -2.61
N GLY A 197 -12.00 2.60 -2.37
CA GLY A 197 -11.39 3.09 -1.13
C GLY A 197 -9.87 3.10 -1.12
N SER A 198 -9.23 3.00 -2.29
CA SER A 198 -7.78 2.87 -2.46
C SER A 198 -7.16 4.10 -3.12
N GLY A 199 -5.83 4.14 -3.17
CA GLY A 199 -5.08 5.21 -3.81
C GLY A 199 -4.27 4.71 -5.00
N ALA A 200 -4.00 5.60 -5.96
CA ALA A 200 -3.24 5.32 -7.16
C ALA A 200 -2.16 6.35 -7.43
N GLY A 201 -1.04 5.91 -8.01
CA GLY A 201 -0.01 6.78 -8.52
C GLY A 201 0.44 6.35 -9.92
N LEU A 202 1.02 7.27 -10.66
CA LEU A 202 1.58 7.00 -11.98
C LEU A 202 2.62 8.04 -12.37
N ASN A 203 3.41 7.69 -13.38
CA ASN A 203 4.37 8.60 -14.01
C ASN A 203 3.81 9.12 -15.33
N LEU A 204 3.78 10.44 -15.49
CA LEU A 204 3.28 11.10 -16.70
C LEU A 204 4.35 11.37 -17.75
N SER A 205 5.61 10.98 -17.51
CA SER A 205 6.75 11.37 -18.36
C SER A 205 6.71 10.77 -19.77
N ARG A 206 5.85 9.78 -20.03
CA ARG A 206 5.63 9.28 -21.40
C ARG A 206 4.80 10.24 -22.24
N ILE A 207 3.98 11.10 -21.63
CA ILE A 207 3.19 12.11 -22.33
C ILE A 207 4.13 13.18 -22.85
N ARG A 208 4.04 13.49 -24.14
CA ARG A 208 4.86 14.56 -24.75
C ARG A 208 4.63 15.91 -24.09
N SER A 209 5.68 16.71 -24.09
CA SER A 209 5.68 18.06 -23.53
C SER A 209 4.77 19.03 -24.28
N SER A 210 4.29 20.04 -23.56
CA SER A 210 3.62 21.20 -24.15
C SER A 210 4.48 21.97 -25.16
N LYS A 211 5.81 21.78 -25.14
CA LYS A 211 6.80 22.38 -26.04
C LYS A 211 7.00 21.56 -27.32
N GLU A 212 6.41 20.36 -27.42
CA GLU A 212 6.54 19.49 -28.59
C GLU A 212 5.40 19.66 -29.58
N LEU A 213 5.71 19.52 -30.88
CA LEU A 213 4.76 19.74 -31.96
C LEU A 213 3.86 18.52 -32.19
N LEU A 214 2.61 18.79 -32.53
CA LEU A 214 1.67 17.79 -33.04
C LEU A 214 1.90 17.58 -34.54
N THR A 215 1.66 16.37 -35.02
CA THR A 215 1.71 16.05 -36.46
C THR A 215 0.70 16.85 -37.28
N SER A 216 -0.40 17.26 -36.68
CA SER A 216 -1.45 18.12 -37.29
C SER A 216 -1.12 19.61 -37.28
N GLY A 217 0.01 20.01 -36.73
CA GLY A 217 0.38 21.39 -36.46
C GLY A 217 -0.07 21.90 -35.08
N GLY A 218 0.67 22.86 -34.55
CA GLY A 218 0.47 23.36 -33.19
C GLY A 218 1.24 22.56 -32.14
N THR A 219 1.15 22.99 -30.87
CA THR A 219 1.83 22.38 -29.73
C THR A 219 0.92 21.41 -28.97
N ALA A 220 1.50 20.44 -28.27
CA ALA A 220 0.78 19.51 -27.41
C ALA A 220 0.26 20.20 -26.15
N SER A 221 -0.67 19.55 -25.44
CA SER A 221 -1.22 20.07 -24.16
C SER A 221 -0.27 19.90 -22.99
N GLY A 222 0.59 18.89 -23.04
CA GLY A 222 1.52 18.53 -21.97
C GLY A 222 0.89 17.82 -20.77
N PRO A 223 1.71 17.13 -19.94
CA PRO A 223 1.23 16.35 -18.80
C PRO A 223 0.52 17.18 -17.74
N VAL A 224 0.98 18.41 -17.47
CA VAL A 224 0.38 19.30 -16.45
C VAL A 224 -1.05 19.66 -16.79
N SER A 225 -1.36 19.83 -18.07
CA SER A 225 -2.72 20.09 -18.54
C SER A 225 -3.65 18.90 -18.28
N PHE A 226 -3.20 17.67 -18.55
CA PHE A 226 -3.98 16.46 -18.29
C PHE A 226 -4.11 16.16 -16.79
N MET A 227 -3.09 16.48 -15.98
CA MET A 227 -3.18 16.39 -14.50
C MET A 227 -4.40 17.15 -13.97
N ARG A 228 -4.70 18.32 -14.50
CA ARG A 228 -5.82 19.15 -14.04
C ARG A 228 -7.17 18.42 -14.20
N GLY A 229 -7.39 17.76 -15.33
CA GLY A 229 -8.60 16.96 -15.57
C GLY A 229 -8.71 15.77 -14.61
N ALA A 230 -7.60 15.05 -14.40
CA ALA A 230 -7.54 13.93 -13.48
C ALA A 230 -7.74 14.36 -12.02
N ASP A 231 -7.19 15.51 -11.60
CA ASP A 231 -7.33 16.06 -10.24
C ASP A 231 -8.79 16.46 -9.96
N ALA A 232 -9.42 17.12 -10.91
CA ALA A 232 -10.83 17.48 -10.80
C ALA A 232 -11.74 16.26 -10.70
N SER A 233 -11.48 15.21 -11.51
CA SER A 233 -12.18 13.92 -11.42
C SER A 233 -12.01 13.29 -10.04
N ALA A 234 -10.79 13.23 -9.53
CA ALA A 234 -10.48 12.68 -8.20
C ALA A 234 -11.26 13.40 -7.08
N GLY A 235 -11.36 14.72 -7.14
CA GLY A 235 -12.09 15.54 -6.18
C GLY A 235 -13.59 15.25 -6.09
N THR A 236 -14.18 14.67 -7.14
CA THR A 236 -15.63 14.35 -7.21
C THR A 236 -15.97 12.97 -6.66
N ILE A 237 -15.00 12.05 -6.57
CA ILE A 237 -15.25 10.66 -6.22
C ILE A 237 -15.12 10.45 -4.70
N LYS A 238 -16.22 9.98 -4.10
CA LYS A 238 -16.27 9.58 -2.69
C LYS A 238 -16.21 8.05 -2.57
N SER A 239 -15.22 7.55 -1.83
CA SER A 239 -15.08 6.12 -1.60
C SER A 239 -16.07 5.58 -0.58
N GLY A 240 -16.58 4.35 -0.80
CA GLY A 240 -17.23 3.50 0.20
C GLY A 240 -18.37 4.12 1.01
N GLY A 241 -18.97 5.19 0.52
CA GLY A 241 -20.16 5.76 1.12
C GLY A 241 -19.98 6.96 2.01
N ALA A 242 -18.82 7.51 2.30
CA ALA A 242 -18.83 8.79 3.02
C ALA A 242 -17.53 9.58 3.20
N THR A 243 -16.35 9.02 3.40
CA THR A 243 -15.39 9.87 4.14
C THR A 243 -13.94 9.82 3.73
N ARG A 244 -13.55 9.00 2.78
CA ARG A 244 -12.16 9.00 2.30
C ARG A 244 -12.05 9.80 1.02
N ARG A 245 -11.21 10.84 1.02
CA ARG A 245 -10.81 11.54 -0.20
C ARG A 245 -9.97 10.61 -1.06
N ALA A 246 -9.99 10.80 -2.38
CA ALA A 246 -9.09 10.16 -3.30
C ALA A 246 -7.64 10.43 -2.87
N ALA A 247 -6.82 9.40 -2.86
CA ALA A 247 -5.38 9.53 -2.64
C ALA A 247 -4.68 9.29 -3.98
N LYS A 248 -3.87 10.26 -4.41
CA LYS A 248 -3.25 10.27 -5.73
C LYS A 248 -1.78 10.69 -5.65
N MET A 249 -0.94 10.08 -6.49
CA MET A 249 0.43 10.51 -6.75
C MET A 249 0.60 10.77 -8.24
N VAL A 250 1.25 11.85 -8.56
CA VAL A 250 1.70 12.14 -9.93
C VAL A 250 3.22 12.31 -9.91
N VAL A 251 3.90 11.53 -10.75
CA VAL A 251 5.35 11.58 -10.90
C VAL A 251 5.72 12.17 -12.26
N LEU A 252 6.75 13.00 -12.29
CA LEU A 252 7.36 13.47 -13.53
C LEU A 252 8.88 13.35 -13.45
N ASP A 253 9.50 12.83 -14.51
CA ASP A 253 10.96 12.71 -14.60
C ASP A 253 11.60 14.08 -14.73
N VAL A 254 12.73 14.27 -14.07
CA VAL A 254 13.42 15.56 -14.00
C VAL A 254 13.91 16.08 -15.35
N ASP A 255 14.08 15.19 -16.34
CA ASP A 255 14.50 15.54 -17.70
C ASP A 255 13.32 15.87 -18.63
N HIS A 256 12.08 15.88 -18.10
CA HIS A 256 10.89 16.25 -18.89
C HIS A 256 10.88 17.74 -19.19
N PRO A 257 10.58 18.21 -20.42
CA PRO A 257 10.62 19.62 -20.75
C PRO A 257 9.62 20.52 -19.98
N ASP A 258 8.54 19.95 -19.44
CA ASP A 258 7.55 20.66 -18.61
C ASP A 258 7.87 20.59 -17.10
N ILE A 259 9.09 20.17 -16.73
CA ILE A 259 9.43 19.92 -15.31
C ILE A 259 9.34 21.17 -14.44
N GLU A 260 9.70 22.34 -14.95
CA GLU A 260 9.62 23.58 -14.17
C GLU A 260 8.16 23.95 -13.87
N GLU A 261 7.28 23.85 -14.86
CA GLU A 261 5.84 24.07 -14.67
C GLU A 261 5.27 23.08 -13.64
N PHE A 262 5.65 21.80 -13.74
CA PHE A 262 5.22 20.76 -12.81
C PHE A 262 5.65 21.07 -11.35
N ILE A 263 6.90 21.48 -11.14
CA ILE A 263 7.43 21.84 -9.83
C ILE A 263 6.64 22.99 -9.19
N GLU A 264 6.33 24.01 -9.97
CA GLU A 264 5.69 25.23 -9.48
C GLU A 264 4.16 25.14 -9.36
N THR A 265 3.53 24.10 -9.94
CA THR A 265 2.08 24.00 -10.09
C THR A 265 1.34 24.19 -8.78
N LYS A 266 1.71 23.50 -7.71
CA LYS A 266 1.01 23.58 -6.41
C LYS A 266 1.36 24.84 -5.63
N ALA A 267 2.60 25.30 -5.66
CA ALA A 267 2.98 26.55 -5.01
C ALA A 267 2.18 27.75 -5.56
N ARG A 268 1.95 27.80 -6.88
CA ARG A 268 1.10 28.81 -7.49
C ARG A 268 -0.38 28.74 -7.06
N GLU A 269 -0.91 27.54 -6.82
CA GLU A 269 -2.27 27.39 -6.30
C GLU A 269 -2.37 27.79 -4.83
N GLU A 270 -1.35 27.52 -4.00
CA GLU A 270 -1.28 27.99 -2.61
C GLU A 270 -1.26 29.52 -2.52
N ASP A 271 -0.58 30.20 -3.43
CA ASP A 271 -0.63 31.67 -3.51
C ASP A 271 -2.04 32.18 -3.81
N LYS A 272 -2.78 31.51 -4.73
CA LYS A 272 -4.19 31.83 -4.98
C LYS A 272 -5.07 31.59 -3.75
N ILE A 273 -4.85 30.50 -3.00
CA ILE A 273 -5.58 30.20 -1.76
C ILE A 273 -5.39 31.33 -0.75
N ARG A 274 -4.15 31.82 -0.57
CA ARG A 274 -3.87 32.93 0.35
C ARG A 274 -4.64 34.21 -0.04
N VAL A 275 -4.56 34.59 -1.32
CA VAL A 275 -5.25 35.78 -1.84
C VAL A 275 -6.78 35.64 -1.72
N LEU A 276 -7.34 34.48 -2.06
CA LEU A 276 -8.78 34.25 -1.96
C LEU A 276 -9.27 34.25 -0.50
N ARG A 277 -8.48 33.68 0.41
CA ARG A 277 -8.77 33.74 1.85
C ARG A 277 -8.80 35.15 2.37
N ASP A 278 -7.81 35.97 1.98
CA ASP A 278 -7.74 37.39 2.35
C ASP A 278 -8.91 38.20 1.77
N ALA A 279 -9.44 37.76 0.64
CA ALA A 279 -10.67 38.34 0.03
C ALA A 279 -11.97 37.82 0.66
N GLY A 280 -11.91 36.91 1.65
CA GLY A 280 -13.09 36.42 2.40
C GLY A 280 -13.74 35.14 1.87
N PHE A 281 -13.12 34.45 0.92
CA PHE A 281 -13.61 33.14 0.46
C PHE A 281 -13.29 32.05 1.50
N ASP A 282 -14.18 31.02 1.59
CA ASP A 282 -14.01 29.87 2.48
C ASP A 282 -13.02 28.87 1.89
N MET A 283 -11.74 29.13 2.14
CA MET A 283 -10.61 28.32 1.64
C MET A 283 -10.12 27.26 2.65
N ASP A 284 -10.87 27.00 3.72
CA ASP A 284 -10.55 25.94 4.67
C ASP A 284 -10.66 24.56 4.04
N LEU A 285 -9.97 23.58 4.61
CA LEU A 285 -10.02 22.19 4.18
C LEU A 285 -11.46 21.65 4.32
N GLY A 286 -12.17 21.50 3.21
CA GLY A 286 -13.60 21.16 3.18
C GLY A 286 -14.54 22.38 3.13
N GLY A 287 -14.00 23.59 3.05
CA GLY A 287 -14.75 24.82 2.75
C GLY A 287 -15.41 24.73 1.37
N LYS A 288 -16.44 25.54 1.17
CA LYS A 288 -17.22 25.50 -0.08
C LYS A 288 -16.46 26.06 -1.29
N ASP A 289 -15.49 26.96 -1.07
CA ASP A 289 -14.81 27.68 -2.15
C ASP A 289 -13.46 27.03 -2.51
N ILE A 290 -12.92 26.10 -1.69
CA ILE A 290 -11.66 25.41 -1.95
C ILE A 290 -11.67 24.62 -3.28
N THR A 291 -12.83 24.20 -3.74
CA THR A 291 -12.99 23.46 -5.01
C THR A 291 -12.72 24.32 -6.24
N SER A 292 -12.60 25.64 -6.10
CA SER A 292 -12.27 26.57 -7.19
C SER A 292 -10.76 26.58 -7.53
N VAL A 293 -9.90 26.10 -6.64
CA VAL A 293 -8.47 25.94 -6.89
C VAL A 293 -8.15 24.52 -7.34
N GLN A 294 -7.07 24.39 -8.13
CA GLN A 294 -6.71 23.16 -8.84
C GLN A 294 -5.61 22.38 -8.09
N TYR A 295 -5.37 21.15 -8.53
CA TYR A 295 -4.27 20.29 -8.07
C TYR A 295 -4.25 20.00 -6.55
N GLN A 296 -5.44 19.98 -5.91
CA GLN A 296 -5.57 19.79 -4.45
C GLN A 296 -5.68 18.32 -4.03
N ASN A 297 -5.86 17.39 -4.96
CA ASN A 297 -6.16 15.99 -4.68
C ASN A 297 -4.97 15.05 -4.93
N ALA A 298 -3.87 15.56 -5.47
CA ALA A 298 -2.67 14.78 -5.78
C ALA A 298 -1.47 15.22 -4.95
N ASN A 299 -0.63 14.27 -4.56
CA ASN A 299 0.76 14.50 -4.21
C ASN A 299 1.59 14.50 -5.50
N ASN A 300 2.56 15.38 -5.61
CA ASN A 300 3.46 15.45 -6.77
C ASN A 300 4.87 15.03 -6.36
N SER A 301 5.56 14.27 -7.21
CA SER A 301 6.97 13.92 -6.99
C SER A 301 7.78 14.04 -8.28
N VAL A 302 9.00 14.55 -8.14
CA VAL A 302 9.99 14.59 -9.22
C VAL A 302 10.84 13.33 -9.15
N ARG A 303 10.98 12.63 -10.28
CA ARG A 303 11.86 11.47 -10.43
C ARG A 303 13.23 11.95 -10.87
N ALA A 304 14.20 11.99 -9.94
CA ALA A 304 15.55 12.49 -10.17
C ALA A 304 16.52 11.35 -10.51
N SER A 305 17.26 11.50 -11.62
CA SER A 305 18.32 10.56 -12.01
C SER A 305 19.64 10.91 -11.31
N ASP A 306 20.56 9.95 -11.23
CA ASP A 306 21.92 10.17 -10.77
C ASP A 306 22.68 11.17 -11.67
N GLU A 307 22.38 11.19 -12.98
CA GLU A 307 22.93 12.18 -13.92
C GLU A 307 22.55 13.60 -13.48
N PHE A 308 21.29 13.84 -13.15
CA PHE A 308 20.81 15.13 -12.65
C PHE A 308 21.49 15.49 -11.32
N MET A 309 21.56 14.56 -10.37
CA MET A 309 22.15 14.83 -9.05
C MET A 309 23.63 15.15 -9.14
N ARG A 310 24.40 14.47 -10.02
CA ARG A 310 25.80 14.84 -10.30
C ARG A 310 25.91 16.23 -10.90
N ALA A 311 25.04 16.59 -11.85
CA ALA A 311 25.03 17.93 -12.42
C ALA A 311 24.72 19.02 -11.35
N VAL A 312 23.84 18.70 -10.38
CA VAL A 312 23.58 19.61 -9.23
C VAL A 312 24.83 19.81 -8.37
N GLU A 313 25.53 18.73 -8.02
CA GLU A 313 26.75 18.79 -7.19
C GLU A 313 27.87 19.56 -7.90
N GLU A 314 28.06 19.31 -9.18
CA GLU A 314 29.10 19.93 -10.01
C GLU A 314 28.75 21.36 -10.45
N GLY A 315 27.50 21.81 -10.29
CA GLY A 315 27.02 23.10 -10.79
C GLY A 315 26.96 23.16 -12.32
N GLY A 316 26.62 22.02 -12.93
CA GLY A 316 26.57 21.83 -14.40
C GLY A 316 25.21 22.13 -15.02
N GLN A 317 25.20 22.00 -16.34
CA GLN A 317 23.98 22.09 -17.15
C GLN A 317 23.32 20.73 -17.27
N PHE A 318 21.97 20.71 -17.37
CA PHE A 318 21.19 19.50 -17.52
C PHE A 318 20.21 19.62 -18.70
N GLY A 319 20.14 18.59 -19.55
CA GLY A 319 19.33 18.59 -20.75
C GLY A 319 17.91 18.09 -20.52
N LEU A 320 16.90 18.87 -20.89
CA LEU A 320 15.51 18.46 -20.94
C LEU A 320 15.19 17.83 -22.31
N ARG A 321 14.59 16.64 -22.30
CA ARG A 321 14.48 15.78 -23.48
C ARG A 321 13.05 15.66 -24.00
N ALA A 322 12.87 15.87 -25.29
CA ALA A 322 11.60 15.57 -25.99
C ALA A 322 11.21 14.10 -25.83
N ARG A 323 9.95 13.84 -25.64
CA ARG A 323 9.42 12.47 -25.46
C ARG A 323 9.19 11.74 -26.78
N THR A 324 9.02 12.48 -27.85
CA THR A 324 8.82 11.92 -29.19
C THR A 324 10.08 11.31 -29.82
N ASN A 325 11.28 11.83 -29.52
CA ASN A 325 12.54 11.41 -30.15
C ASN A 325 13.76 11.38 -29.21
N GLY A 326 13.61 11.76 -27.94
CA GLY A 326 14.70 11.76 -26.95
C GLY A 326 15.73 12.90 -27.11
N ALA A 327 15.55 13.81 -28.07
CA ALA A 327 16.48 14.92 -28.29
C ALA A 327 16.41 15.95 -27.13
N VAL A 328 17.56 16.50 -26.76
CA VAL A 328 17.61 17.65 -25.85
C VAL A 328 17.05 18.87 -26.58
N ILE A 329 15.93 19.42 -26.09
CA ILE A 329 15.28 20.61 -26.66
C ILE A 329 15.49 21.85 -25.83
N GLU A 330 15.92 21.68 -24.60
CA GLU A 330 16.21 22.77 -23.66
C GLU A 330 17.33 22.35 -22.71
N THR A 331 18.11 23.28 -22.23
CA THR A 331 19.16 23.05 -21.25
C THR A 331 18.99 24.02 -20.09
N VAL A 332 19.03 23.51 -18.87
CA VAL A 332 18.81 24.28 -17.64
C VAL A 332 20.02 24.15 -16.70
N ASP A 333 20.24 25.14 -15.85
CA ASP A 333 21.19 25.05 -14.75
C ASP A 333 20.64 24.06 -13.69
N ALA A 334 21.32 22.94 -13.48
CA ALA A 334 20.85 21.87 -12.61
C ALA A 334 20.65 22.32 -11.16
N LYS A 335 21.55 23.15 -10.65
CA LYS A 335 21.48 23.65 -9.27
C LYS A 335 20.32 24.62 -9.08
N SER A 336 20.04 25.45 -10.09
CA SER A 336 18.89 26.36 -10.08
C SER A 336 17.56 25.60 -10.13
N LEU A 337 17.46 24.54 -10.94
CA LEU A 337 16.28 23.68 -11.00
C LEU A 337 16.05 22.96 -9.66
N PHE A 338 17.13 22.40 -9.06
CA PHE A 338 17.02 21.74 -7.75
C PHE A 338 16.62 22.72 -6.63
N ARG A 339 17.14 23.96 -6.66
CA ARG A 339 16.74 25.02 -5.72
C ARG A 339 15.26 25.40 -5.89
N LYS A 340 14.77 25.48 -7.12
CA LYS A 340 13.35 25.72 -7.42
C LYS A 340 12.46 24.63 -6.83
N LEU A 341 12.87 23.35 -6.96
CA LEU A 341 12.19 22.21 -6.36
C LEU A 341 12.13 22.32 -4.83
N ALA A 342 13.30 22.59 -4.22
CA ALA A 342 13.39 22.74 -2.76
C ALA A 342 12.55 23.92 -2.24
N GLN A 343 12.50 25.04 -2.98
CA GLN A 343 11.69 26.21 -2.63
C GLN A 343 10.19 25.89 -2.70
N ALA A 344 9.71 25.23 -3.76
CA ALA A 344 8.32 24.82 -3.88
C ALA A 344 7.92 23.83 -2.75
N ALA A 345 8.78 22.86 -2.46
CA ALA A 345 8.58 21.91 -1.36
C ALA A 345 8.50 22.59 0.01
N TRP A 346 9.30 23.64 0.23
CA TRP A 346 9.22 24.45 1.45
C TRP A 346 7.90 25.25 1.53
N GLU A 347 7.42 25.80 0.41
CA GLU A 347 6.21 26.64 0.36
C GLU A 347 4.91 25.86 0.56
N CYS A 348 4.83 24.63 0.01
CA CYS A 348 3.56 23.88 -0.02
C CYS A 348 3.68 22.36 0.23
N ALA A 349 4.86 21.90 0.70
CA ALA A 349 5.17 20.48 0.94
C ALA A 349 5.17 19.58 -0.33
N ASP A 350 5.11 20.18 -1.51
CA ASP A 350 5.20 19.51 -2.82
C ASP A 350 6.12 20.31 -3.78
N PRO A 351 6.79 19.64 -4.71
CA PRO A 351 6.83 18.18 -4.91
C PRO A 351 7.79 17.46 -3.97
N GLY A 352 7.55 16.16 -3.75
CA GLY A 352 8.55 15.24 -3.21
C GLY A 352 9.63 14.92 -4.24
N ILE A 353 10.66 14.18 -3.85
CA ILE A 353 11.73 13.69 -4.72
C ILE A 353 11.85 12.17 -4.61
N GLN A 354 12.03 11.49 -5.74
CA GLN A 354 12.27 10.06 -5.84
C GLN A 354 13.57 9.83 -6.62
N TYR A 355 14.54 9.13 -6.03
CA TYR A 355 15.85 8.87 -6.64
C TYR A 355 15.78 7.64 -7.54
N ASP A 356 15.65 7.86 -8.85
CA ASP A 356 15.31 6.84 -9.83
C ASP A 356 16.30 5.67 -9.88
N ASP A 357 17.59 5.96 -9.97
CA ASP A 357 18.62 4.93 -10.08
C ASP A 357 18.79 4.13 -8.79
N THR A 358 18.74 4.81 -7.63
CA THR A 358 18.74 4.14 -6.32
C THR A 358 17.56 3.20 -6.16
N ILE A 359 16.34 3.63 -6.51
CA ILE A 359 15.14 2.79 -6.43
C ILE A 359 15.30 1.55 -7.32
N ASN A 360 15.75 1.74 -8.55
CA ASN A 360 15.94 0.64 -9.49
C ASN A 360 17.13 -0.29 -9.16
N ASP A 361 18.12 0.17 -8.40
CA ASP A 361 19.18 -0.68 -7.87
C ASP A 361 18.69 -1.68 -6.79
N TRP A 362 17.58 -1.34 -6.11
CA TRP A 362 16.89 -2.24 -5.18
C TRP A 362 15.72 -3.02 -5.80
N HIS A 363 15.54 -2.91 -7.12
CA HIS A 363 14.45 -3.59 -7.82
C HIS A 363 14.69 -5.09 -7.95
N THR A 364 13.72 -5.89 -7.51
CA THR A 364 13.75 -7.35 -7.57
C THR A 364 13.37 -7.92 -8.95
N ASN A 365 12.72 -7.11 -9.80
CA ASN A 365 12.13 -7.55 -11.08
C ASN A 365 12.58 -6.74 -12.31
N PRO A 366 13.87 -6.38 -12.49
CA PRO A 366 14.30 -5.50 -13.57
C PRO A 366 14.10 -6.10 -14.98
N GLU A 367 14.11 -7.44 -15.09
CA GLU A 367 13.87 -8.13 -16.38
C GLU A 367 12.39 -8.09 -16.80
N SER A 368 11.51 -7.57 -15.95
CA SER A 368 10.08 -7.42 -16.24
C SER A 368 9.67 -5.99 -16.55
N GLY A 369 10.52 -5.02 -16.25
CA GLY A 369 10.32 -3.60 -16.47
C GLY A 369 11.03 -2.75 -15.41
N ARG A 370 11.09 -1.45 -15.67
CA ARG A 370 11.66 -0.47 -14.73
C ARG A 370 10.59 0.02 -13.76
N ILE A 371 10.97 0.32 -12.53
CA ILE A 371 10.12 1.07 -11.60
C ILE A 371 10.15 2.54 -12.03
N THR A 372 9.00 3.10 -12.37
CA THR A 372 8.86 4.49 -12.85
C THR A 372 8.04 5.38 -11.92
N ALA A 373 7.22 4.79 -11.07
CA ALA A 373 6.28 5.50 -10.21
C ALA A 373 6.16 4.87 -8.82
N SER A 374 5.37 5.50 -8.00
CA SER A 374 4.96 5.01 -6.67
C SER A 374 3.46 5.14 -6.46
N ASN A 375 2.96 4.53 -5.38
CA ASN A 375 1.64 4.83 -4.84
C ASN A 375 1.57 6.26 -4.24
N PRO A 376 0.40 6.72 -3.75
CA PRO A 376 0.21 8.10 -3.27
C PRO A 376 1.15 8.57 -2.16
N CYS A 377 1.55 7.69 -1.27
CA CYS A 377 2.41 8.04 -0.12
C CYS A 377 3.90 7.78 -0.38
N SER A 378 4.27 7.28 -1.56
CA SER A 378 5.64 6.96 -1.99
C SER A 378 6.33 5.81 -1.24
N GLU A 379 5.61 5.02 -0.46
CA GLU A 379 6.17 3.86 0.22
C GLU A 379 6.21 2.59 -0.67
N TYR A 380 5.35 2.50 -1.68
CA TYR A 380 5.26 1.36 -2.58
C TYR A 380 5.86 1.69 -3.95
N MET A 381 7.00 1.10 -4.26
CA MET A 381 7.75 1.25 -5.50
C MET A 381 7.77 -0.10 -6.24
N SER A 382 7.11 -0.21 -7.36
CA SER A 382 7.00 -1.47 -8.14
C SER A 382 6.72 -1.20 -9.60
N LEU A 383 6.51 -2.27 -10.36
CA LEU A 383 6.13 -2.21 -11.77
C LEU A 383 4.81 -1.48 -11.98
N ASP A 384 4.63 -0.91 -13.17
CA ASP A 384 3.36 -0.34 -13.62
C ASP A 384 2.25 -1.42 -13.63
N ASN A 385 1.01 -0.99 -13.44
CA ASN A 385 -0.18 -1.85 -13.38
C ASN A 385 -0.11 -2.91 -12.27
N THR A 386 0.35 -2.50 -11.10
CA THR A 386 0.43 -3.37 -9.92
C THR A 386 -0.35 -2.81 -8.76
N SER A 387 -0.64 -3.68 -7.80
CA SER A 387 -1.23 -3.30 -6.53
C SER A 387 -0.55 -3.98 -5.36
N CYS A 388 -0.70 -3.39 -4.18
CA CYS A 388 -0.16 -3.90 -2.93
C CYS A 388 -1.22 -3.86 -1.84
N ASN A 389 -1.46 -4.99 -1.18
CA ASN A 389 -2.18 -5.03 0.08
C ASN A 389 -1.21 -4.75 1.22
N LEU A 390 -1.71 -4.14 2.28
CA LEU A 390 -0.91 -3.67 3.40
C LEU A 390 -1.41 -4.23 4.73
N ALA A 391 -0.47 -4.41 5.67
CA ALA A 391 -0.76 -4.66 7.07
C ALA A 391 0.27 -3.95 7.97
N SER A 392 -0.17 -3.47 9.13
CA SER A 392 0.68 -2.76 10.08
C SER A 392 0.63 -3.40 11.45
N LEU A 393 1.80 -3.74 11.99
CA LEU A 393 2.00 -4.26 13.35
C LEU A 393 1.92 -3.11 14.37
N ASN A 394 1.41 -3.39 15.55
CA ASN A 394 1.44 -2.47 16.69
C ASN A 394 2.62 -2.82 17.59
N LEU A 395 3.72 -2.09 17.48
CA LEU A 395 4.96 -2.42 18.18
C LEU A 395 4.83 -2.42 19.72
N LEU A 396 3.92 -1.64 20.30
CA LEU A 396 3.69 -1.66 21.74
C LEU A 396 3.18 -3.02 22.27
N LYS A 397 2.59 -3.86 21.41
CA LYS A 397 2.09 -5.19 21.79
C LYS A 397 3.19 -6.24 21.99
N PHE A 398 4.42 -5.86 21.67
CA PHE A 398 5.61 -6.71 21.81
C PHE A 398 6.57 -6.19 22.89
N LEU A 399 6.18 -5.18 23.66
CA LEU A 399 6.94 -4.70 24.82
C LEU A 399 6.53 -5.50 26.06
N ASN A 400 7.48 -6.21 26.66
CA ASN A 400 7.29 -6.92 27.92
C ASN A 400 7.43 -5.98 29.13
N ASP A 401 6.95 -6.41 30.31
CA ASP A 401 7.01 -5.63 31.55
C ASP A 401 8.45 -5.34 32.01
N ASP A 402 9.40 -6.17 31.63
CA ASP A 402 10.84 -5.98 31.88
C ASP A 402 11.56 -5.09 30.87
N ASN A 403 10.83 -4.43 29.97
CA ASN A 403 11.31 -3.64 28.85
C ASN A 403 12.06 -4.46 27.77
N SER A 404 11.99 -5.76 27.77
CA SER A 404 12.45 -6.57 26.64
C SER A 404 11.43 -6.53 25.49
N PHE A 405 11.89 -6.82 24.27
CA PHE A 405 11.04 -6.95 23.11
C PHE A 405 10.68 -8.42 22.88
N ASP A 406 9.40 -8.77 22.82
CA ASP A 406 8.92 -10.15 22.59
C ASP A 406 9.13 -10.57 21.12
N THR A 407 10.33 -11.00 20.84
CA THR A 407 10.76 -11.38 19.49
C THR A 407 10.06 -12.63 18.97
N GLU A 408 9.68 -13.57 19.83
CA GLU A 408 8.99 -14.80 19.44
C GLU A 408 7.59 -14.47 18.89
N LYS A 409 6.80 -13.71 19.65
CA LYS A 409 5.49 -13.26 19.21
C LYS A 409 5.59 -12.36 17.99
N PHE A 410 6.60 -11.48 17.93
CA PHE A 410 6.81 -10.60 16.78
C PHE A 410 7.07 -11.38 15.49
N VAL A 411 8.01 -12.31 15.51
CA VAL A 411 8.34 -13.17 14.37
C VAL A 411 7.10 -13.94 13.92
N LYS A 412 6.36 -14.53 14.86
CA LYS A 412 5.14 -15.28 14.56
C LYS A 412 4.05 -14.41 13.95
N ALA A 413 3.86 -13.19 14.45
CA ALA A 413 2.92 -12.24 13.88
C ALA A 413 3.27 -11.92 12.42
N VAL A 414 4.55 -11.62 12.13
CA VAL A 414 5.01 -11.34 10.76
C VAL A 414 4.76 -12.54 9.84
N GLU A 415 5.08 -13.76 10.27
CA GLU A 415 4.85 -14.99 9.50
C GLU A 415 3.37 -15.18 9.13
N LEU A 416 2.47 -15.00 10.11
CA LEU A 416 1.03 -15.16 9.92
C LEU A 416 0.46 -14.08 9.00
N ILE A 417 0.91 -12.83 9.18
CA ILE A 417 0.47 -11.69 8.36
C ILE A 417 0.92 -11.86 6.90
N ILE A 418 2.17 -12.21 6.64
CA ILE A 418 2.66 -12.46 5.28
C ILE A 418 1.89 -13.60 4.62
N THR A 419 1.62 -14.68 5.36
CA THR A 419 0.81 -15.81 4.88
C THR A 419 -0.61 -15.35 4.53
N ALA A 420 -1.26 -14.59 5.41
CA ALA A 420 -2.60 -14.06 5.17
C ALA A 420 -2.62 -13.13 3.95
N MET A 421 -1.70 -12.18 3.86
CA MET A 421 -1.65 -11.25 2.73
C MET A 421 -1.39 -11.97 1.40
N ASP A 422 -0.55 -13.00 1.35
CA ASP A 422 -0.35 -13.80 0.13
C ASP A 422 -1.61 -14.60 -0.24
N ILE A 423 -2.30 -15.19 0.73
CA ILE A 423 -3.60 -15.86 0.52
C ILE A 423 -4.61 -14.89 -0.11
N SER A 424 -4.64 -13.63 0.34
CA SER A 424 -5.63 -12.66 -0.16
C SER A 424 -5.52 -12.41 -1.66
N ILE A 425 -4.33 -12.50 -2.25
CA ILE A 425 -4.14 -12.33 -3.70
C ILE A 425 -4.85 -13.46 -4.49
N CYS A 426 -5.10 -14.61 -3.86
CA CYS A 426 -5.77 -15.72 -4.52
C CYS A 426 -7.27 -15.47 -4.74
N PHE A 427 -7.91 -14.68 -3.89
CA PHE A 427 -9.34 -14.36 -3.99
C PHE A 427 -9.65 -12.91 -4.35
N ALA A 428 -8.61 -12.04 -4.40
CA ALA A 428 -8.79 -10.62 -4.64
C ALA A 428 -9.39 -10.32 -6.00
N ASP A 429 -10.33 -9.38 -6.03
CA ASP A 429 -10.78 -8.69 -7.23
C ASP A 429 -9.93 -7.44 -7.46
N PHE A 430 -9.72 -7.09 -8.73
CA PHE A 430 -8.94 -5.94 -9.14
C PHE A 430 -9.75 -5.02 -10.06
N PRO A 431 -9.50 -3.69 -10.05
CA PRO A 431 -10.28 -2.73 -10.83
C PRO A 431 -10.22 -2.94 -12.33
N THR A 432 -9.09 -3.46 -12.84
CA THR A 432 -8.86 -3.76 -14.27
C THR A 432 -8.13 -5.08 -14.44
N GLU A 433 -8.24 -5.66 -15.63
CA GLU A 433 -7.59 -6.93 -15.97
C GLU A 433 -6.05 -6.82 -15.91
N ALA A 434 -5.49 -5.74 -16.46
CA ALA A 434 -4.05 -5.50 -16.46
C ALA A 434 -3.45 -5.46 -15.05
N ILE A 435 -4.12 -4.78 -14.10
CA ILE A 435 -3.71 -4.76 -12.69
C ILE A 435 -3.80 -6.15 -12.09
N GLY A 436 -4.89 -6.87 -12.36
CA GLY A 436 -5.11 -8.22 -11.85
C GLY A 436 -4.06 -9.21 -12.33
N GLU A 437 -3.75 -9.22 -13.61
CA GLU A 437 -2.74 -10.08 -14.22
C GLU A 437 -1.36 -9.81 -13.61
N THR A 438 -0.92 -8.55 -13.61
CA THR A 438 0.40 -8.20 -13.10
C THR A 438 0.51 -8.45 -11.58
N THR A 439 -0.51 -8.09 -10.80
CA THR A 439 -0.48 -8.33 -9.36
C THR A 439 -0.44 -9.83 -9.01
N ARG A 440 -1.19 -10.68 -9.73
CA ARG A 440 -1.13 -12.13 -9.52
C ARG A 440 0.21 -12.73 -9.95
N ALA A 441 0.81 -12.19 -11.03
CA ALA A 441 2.10 -12.65 -11.54
C ALA A 441 3.27 -12.31 -10.63
N TYR A 442 3.21 -11.18 -9.88
CA TYR A 442 4.32 -10.70 -9.06
C TYR A 442 4.05 -10.72 -7.56
N ARG A 443 2.81 -10.69 -7.12
CA ARG A 443 2.36 -10.91 -5.72
C ARG A 443 3.08 -10.00 -4.71
N GLN A 444 3.06 -8.69 -4.95
CA GLN A 444 3.67 -7.71 -4.05
C GLN A 444 2.86 -7.58 -2.76
N LEU A 445 3.56 -7.52 -1.62
CA LEU A 445 2.99 -7.36 -0.29
C LEU A 445 3.66 -6.19 0.44
N GLY A 446 2.89 -5.50 1.28
CA GLY A 446 3.39 -4.45 2.15
C GLY A 446 3.14 -4.75 3.62
N ILE A 447 4.19 -4.78 4.42
CA ILE A 447 4.12 -4.92 5.87
C ILE A 447 4.91 -3.80 6.55
N GLY A 448 4.28 -3.13 7.48
CA GLY A 448 4.88 -2.07 8.25
C GLY A 448 4.52 -2.15 9.73
N TYR A 449 4.71 -1.07 10.45
CA TYR A 449 4.37 -0.99 11.85
C TYR A 449 3.89 0.41 12.26
N ALA A 450 3.15 0.45 13.35
CA ALA A 450 2.75 1.66 14.06
C ALA A 450 3.35 1.67 15.47
N ASN A 451 3.33 2.83 16.12
CA ASN A 451 3.75 3.01 17.50
C ASN A 451 5.26 2.85 17.77
N LEU A 452 6.13 3.04 16.77
CA LEU A 452 7.58 3.06 17.02
C LEU A 452 7.95 4.13 18.06
N GLY A 453 7.49 5.36 17.88
CA GLY A 453 7.77 6.44 18.83
C GLY A 453 7.25 6.14 20.24
N ALA A 454 6.07 5.54 20.34
CA ALA A 454 5.50 5.13 21.63
C ALA A 454 6.31 3.99 22.27
N LEU A 455 6.77 3.00 21.49
CA LEU A 455 7.66 1.94 21.98
C LEU A 455 8.95 2.53 22.53
N LEU A 456 9.61 3.42 21.77
CA LEU A 456 10.86 4.05 22.18
C LEU A 456 10.68 4.86 23.48
N MET A 457 9.63 5.66 23.58
CA MET A 457 9.34 6.42 24.81
C MET A 457 9.06 5.51 25.99
N ALA A 458 8.28 4.44 25.82
CA ALA A 458 7.98 3.47 26.87
C ALA A 458 9.25 2.73 27.35
N SER A 459 10.20 2.49 26.43
CA SER A 459 11.51 1.88 26.71
C SER A 459 12.55 2.89 27.26
N GLY A 460 12.18 4.15 27.47
CA GLY A 460 13.08 5.20 27.95
C GLY A 460 14.11 5.68 26.90
N LEU A 461 13.84 5.48 25.62
CA LEU A 461 14.71 5.89 24.51
C LEU A 461 14.14 7.14 23.84
N ALA A 462 15.00 8.16 23.65
CA ALA A 462 14.61 9.31 22.83
C ALA A 462 14.50 8.91 21.37
N TYR A 463 13.50 9.47 20.66
CA TYR A 463 13.30 9.20 19.24
C TYR A 463 14.54 9.55 18.41
N ASP A 464 15.14 10.71 18.68
CA ASP A 464 16.41 11.15 18.09
C ASP A 464 17.60 10.75 18.97
N SER A 465 17.84 9.45 19.11
CA SER A 465 19.00 8.93 19.83
C SER A 465 19.62 7.74 19.08
N ASP A 466 20.90 7.46 19.36
CA ASP A 466 21.56 6.29 18.79
C ASP A 466 20.86 4.98 19.21
N GLY A 467 20.41 4.89 20.47
CA GLY A 467 19.66 3.73 20.96
C GLY A 467 18.28 3.59 20.28
N GLY A 468 17.57 4.70 20.07
CA GLY A 468 16.29 4.69 19.34
C GLY A 468 16.48 4.23 17.90
N ARG A 469 17.46 4.75 17.18
CA ARG A 469 17.82 4.34 15.81
C ARG A 469 18.25 2.88 15.73
N ALA A 470 19.05 2.41 16.68
CA ALA A 470 19.52 1.05 16.76
C ALA A 470 18.36 0.05 16.91
N LEU A 471 17.46 0.31 17.87
CA LEU A 471 16.30 -0.56 18.09
C LEU A 471 15.34 -0.55 16.87
N ALA A 472 15.06 0.61 16.30
CA ALA A 472 14.24 0.74 15.09
C ALA A 472 14.84 -0.03 13.91
N GLY A 473 16.16 0.10 13.68
CA GLY A 473 16.88 -0.63 12.64
C GLY A 473 16.85 -2.14 12.84
N ALA A 474 17.06 -2.60 14.06
CA ALA A 474 17.02 -4.03 14.40
C ALA A 474 15.62 -4.64 14.21
N ILE A 475 14.57 -3.99 14.71
CA ILE A 475 13.17 -4.41 14.53
C ILE A 475 12.79 -4.45 13.05
N THR A 476 13.14 -3.42 12.28
CA THR A 476 12.84 -3.35 10.85
C THR A 476 13.57 -4.45 10.08
N SER A 477 14.82 -4.72 10.41
CA SER A 477 15.59 -5.81 9.80
C SER A 477 15.00 -7.18 10.13
N LEU A 478 14.58 -7.41 11.38
CA LEU A 478 13.91 -8.65 11.79
C LEU A 478 12.57 -8.84 11.06
N MET A 479 11.75 -7.79 10.96
CA MET A 479 10.49 -7.82 10.22
C MET A 479 10.70 -8.17 8.75
N THR A 480 11.62 -7.50 8.10
CA THR A 480 11.89 -7.67 6.67
C THR A 480 12.49 -9.04 6.38
N GLY A 481 13.48 -9.46 7.17
CA GLY A 481 14.10 -10.77 7.07
C GLY A 481 13.10 -11.91 7.29
N THR A 482 12.25 -11.81 8.29
CA THR A 482 11.16 -12.76 8.54
C THR A 482 10.15 -12.81 7.39
N SER A 483 9.80 -11.65 6.83
CA SER A 483 8.87 -11.54 5.69
C SER A 483 9.39 -12.27 4.45
N TYR A 484 10.63 -12.03 4.05
CA TYR A 484 11.23 -12.71 2.90
C TYR A 484 11.55 -14.17 3.17
N ARG A 485 11.90 -14.55 4.41
CA ARG A 485 12.02 -15.95 4.81
C ARG A 485 10.69 -16.68 4.62
N ARG A 486 9.58 -16.11 5.13
CA ARG A 486 8.24 -16.68 4.94
C ARG A 486 7.85 -16.75 3.48
N SER A 487 8.17 -15.74 2.67
CA SER A 487 7.97 -15.77 1.23
C SER A 487 8.71 -16.94 0.55
N ALA A 488 9.95 -17.23 0.97
CA ALA A 488 10.70 -18.38 0.45
C ALA A 488 10.17 -19.74 0.95
N GLU A 489 9.62 -19.81 2.17
CA GLU A 489 8.92 -20.99 2.69
C GLU A 489 7.64 -21.26 1.88
N LEU A 490 6.82 -20.22 1.64
CA LEU A 490 5.62 -20.31 0.82
C LEU A 490 5.92 -20.73 -0.61
N ALA A 491 7.02 -20.24 -1.20
CA ALA A 491 7.46 -20.67 -2.52
C ALA A 491 7.74 -22.18 -2.57
N GLY A 492 8.23 -22.77 -1.48
CA GLY A 492 8.44 -24.22 -1.37
C GLY A 492 7.14 -25.04 -1.25
N ILE A 493 6.01 -24.40 -0.94
CA ILE A 493 4.71 -25.05 -0.71
C ILE A 493 3.79 -24.84 -1.92
N VAL A 494 3.55 -23.57 -2.29
CA VAL A 494 2.58 -23.16 -3.31
C VAL A 494 3.24 -22.60 -4.58
N GLY A 495 4.57 -22.71 -4.70
CA GLY A 495 5.36 -22.27 -5.84
C GLY A 495 5.82 -20.81 -5.73
N PRO A 496 6.91 -20.44 -6.42
CA PRO A 496 7.35 -19.05 -6.55
C PRO A 496 6.36 -18.22 -7.36
N TYR A 497 6.48 -16.88 -7.30
CA TYR A 497 5.68 -16.01 -8.16
C TYR A 497 6.03 -16.23 -9.65
N GLU A 498 5.07 -16.00 -10.55
CA GLU A 498 5.18 -16.36 -11.97
C GLU A 498 6.38 -15.70 -12.67
N GLY A 499 6.61 -14.41 -12.41
CA GLY A 499 7.74 -13.66 -12.95
C GLY A 499 9.11 -14.01 -12.35
N TYR A 500 9.20 -14.93 -11.40
CA TYR A 500 10.43 -15.19 -10.64
C TYR A 500 11.57 -15.73 -11.50
N ALA A 501 11.30 -16.72 -12.36
CA ALA A 501 12.35 -17.41 -13.10
C ALA A 501 13.24 -16.46 -13.93
N ARG A 502 12.65 -15.47 -14.61
CA ARG A 502 13.41 -14.47 -15.38
C ARG A 502 14.13 -13.45 -14.50
N ASN A 503 13.65 -13.21 -13.28
CA ASN A 503 14.20 -12.23 -12.35
C ASN A 503 15.03 -12.85 -11.23
N ALA A 504 15.23 -14.17 -11.20
CA ALA A 504 15.83 -14.88 -10.07
C ALA A 504 17.20 -14.32 -9.66
N THR A 505 18.04 -13.99 -10.63
CA THR A 505 19.38 -13.42 -10.37
C THR A 505 19.30 -12.06 -9.69
N ALA A 506 18.46 -11.17 -10.21
CA ALA A 506 18.26 -9.84 -9.64
C ALA A 506 17.61 -9.91 -8.25
N HIS A 507 16.58 -10.75 -8.09
CA HIS A 507 15.90 -10.91 -6.80
C HIS A 507 16.88 -11.40 -5.72
N LYS A 508 17.67 -12.44 -6.01
CA LYS A 508 18.68 -12.96 -5.08
C LYS A 508 19.78 -11.94 -4.78
N ARG A 509 20.18 -11.14 -5.78
CA ARG A 509 21.11 -10.01 -5.57
C ARG A 509 20.57 -9.03 -4.54
N VAL A 510 19.31 -8.64 -4.66
CA VAL A 510 18.66 -7.71 -3.74
C VAL A 510 18.55 -8.31 -2.33
N MET A 511 18.25 -9.62 -2.19
CA MET A 511 18.23 -10.27 -0.88
C MET A 511 19.60 -10.24 -0.19
N ARG A 512 20.69 -10.47 -0.95
CA ARG A 512 22.06 -10.34 -0.41
C ARG A 512 22.42 -8.89 -0.05
N LYS A 513 21.90 -7.89 -0.80
CA LYS A 513 22.04 -6.48 -0.41
C LYS A 513 21.37 -6.19 0.92
N HIS A 514 20.17 -6.71 1.15
CA HIS A 514 19.50 -6.58 2.44
C HIS A 514 20.28 -7.27 3.56
N GLN A 515 20.79 -8.47 3.33
CA GLN A 515 21.64 -9.16 4.29
C GLN A 515 22.87 -8.32 4.65
N ALA A 516 23.58 -7.78 3.68
CA ALA A 516 24.72 -6.91 3.91
C ALA A 516 24.35 -5.60 4.64
N ALA A 517 23.17 -5.04 4.37
CA ALA A 517 22.66 -3.89 5.11
C ALA A 517 22.33 -4.26 6.57
N ASN A 518 21.80 -5.46 6.83
CA ASN A 518 21.60 -5.96 8.18
C ASN A 518 22.94 -6.05 8.94
N ASP A 519 23.99 -6.58 8.30
CA ASP A 519 25.33 -6.71 8.93
C ASP A 519 25.93 -5.34 9.30
N ALA A 520 25.49 -4.28 8.66
CA ALA A 520 25.89 -2.89 8.92
C ALA A 520 25.04 -2.20 10.00
N VAL A 521 23.97 -2.81 10.50
CA VAL A 521 23.14 -2.23 11.57
C VAL A 521 23.97 -2.10 12.84
N ARG A 522 24.06 -0.87 13.33
CA ARG A 522 24.77 -0.57 14.58
C ARG A 522 23.86 -0.85 15.77
N THR A 523 24.31 -1.72 16.67
CA THR A 523 23.66 -2.00 17.94
C THR A 523 24.29 -1.21 19.08
N VAL A 524 23.50 -0.81 20.08
CA VAL A 524 23.92 0.04 21.20
C VAL A 524 23.58 -0.63 22.53
N ASN A 525 22.38 -1.16 22.68
CA ASN A 525 21.84 -1.73 23.92
C ASN A 525 21.69 -3.27 23.82
N PRO A 526 21.54 -4.00 24.93
CA PRO A 526 21.27 -5.44 24.88
C PRO A 526 20.03 -5.79 24.05
N VAL A 527 18.92 -5.06 24.21
CA VAL A 527 17.65 -5.35 23.52
C VAL A 527 17.80 -5.28 22.00
N ASP A 528 18.43 -4.23 21.47
CA ASP A 528 18.65 -4.10 20.03
C ASP A 528 19.65 -5.15 19.49
N ARG A 529 20.62 -5.59 20.31
CA ARG A 529 21.50 -6.71 19.95
C ARG A 529 20.76 -8.03 19.84
N ASP A 530 19.93 -8.36 20.81
CA ASP A 530 19.15 -9.61 20.80
C ASP A 530 18.21 -9.67 19.59
N VAL A 531 17.54 -8.56 19.29
CA VAL A 531 16.67 -8.44 18.09
C VAL A 531 17.51 -8.57 16.80
N HIS A 532 18.68 -7.93 16.74
CA HIS A 532 19.55 -7.95 15.56
C HIS A 532 20.17 -9.35 15.31
N GLU A 533 20.51 -10.11 16.35
CA GLU A 533 20.99 -11.48 16.21
C GLU A 533 19.93 -12.37 15.53
N LEU A 534 18.67 -12.21 15.91
CA LEU A 534 17.57 -12.92 15.27
C LEU A 534 17.33 -12.44 13.83
N ALA A 535 17.49 -11.15 13.58
CA ALA A 535 17.43 -10.61 12.22
C ALA A 535 18.53 -11.21 11.33
N THR A 536 19.76 -11.32 11.83
CA THR A 536 20.87 -11.95 11.11
C THR A 536 20.56 -13.42 10.78
N ALA A 537 20.05 -14.18 11.76
CA ALA A 537 19.63 -15.56 11.53
C ALA A 537 18.48 -15.67 10.50
N ALA A 538 17.55 -14.72 10.51
CA ALA A 538 16.48 -14.67 9.52
C ALA A 538 17.01 -14.40 8.11
N TRP A 539 17.92 -13.46 7.92
CA TRP A 539 18.54 -13.15 6.62
C TRP A 539 19.39 -14.31 6.09
N ASP A 540 20.12 -15.03 6.93
CA ASP A 540 20.83 -16.26 6.53
C ASP A 540 19.86 -17.31 5.99
N GLN A 541 18.68 -17.44 6.62
CA GLN A 541 17.63 -18.32 6.13
C GLN A 541 17.02 -17.84 4.82
N VAL A 542 16.80 -16.51 4.65
CA VAL A 542 16.32 -15.93 3.40
C VAL A 542 17.22 -16.33 2.23
N VAL A 543 18.53 -16.14 2.37
CA VAL A 543 19.48 -16.49 1.30
C VAL A 543 19.45 -17.99 1.02
N ARG A 544 19.51 -18.83 2.05
CA ARG A 544 19.51 -20.30 1.91
C ARG A 544 18.20 -20.84 1.30
N LEU A 545 17.05 -20.39 1.80
CA LEU A 545 15.75 -20.86 1.33
C LEU A 545 15.42 -20.29 -0.04
N GLY A 546 15.80 -19.04 -0.31
CA GLY A 546 15.63 -18.39 -1.60
C GLY A 546 16.42 -19.07 -2.73
N GLU A 547 17.63 -19.61 -2.42
CA GLU A 547 18.37 -20.43 -3.39
C GLU A 547 17.66 -21.76 -3.69
N LYS A 548 17.01 -22.36 -2.70
CA LYS A 548 16.34 -23.66 -2.84
C LYS A 548 14.96 -23.56 -3.50
N ASN A 549 14.14 -22.61 -3.05
CA ASN A 549 12.71 -22.54 -3.34
C ASN A 549 12.33 -21.38 -4.28
N GLY A 550 13.19 -20.36 -4.41
CA GLY A 550 12.80 -19.06 -4.91
C GLY A 550 11.96 -18.29 -3.88
N PHE A 551 11.19 -17.30 -4.36
CA PHE A 551 10.32 -16.46 -3.52
C PHE A 551 8.89 -16.48 -4.05
N ARG A 552 7.92 -16.47 -3.12
CA ARG A 552 6.48 -16.39 -3.45
C ARG A 552 6.05 -14.99 -3.85
N ASN A 553 6.75 -13.97 -3.39
CA ASN A 553 6.39 -12.57 -3.52
C ASN A 553 7.56 -11.79 -4.10
N ALA A 554 7.30 -10.96 -5.11
CA ALA A 554 8.32 -10.09 -5.69
C ALA A 554 8.78 -9.02 -4.71
N GLN A 555 7.88 -8.58 -3.84
CA GLN A 555 8.14 -7.67 -2.73
C GLN A 555 7.32 -8.12 -1.52
N ALA A 556 7.92 -8.21 -0.36
CA ALA A 556 7.29 -8.70 0.87
C ALA A 556 7.41 -7.71 2.04
N SER A 557 7.91 -6.51 1.82
CA SER A 557 8.07 -5.48 2.85
C SER A 557 8.01 -4.09 2.25
N VAL A 558 7.19 -3.26 2.85
CA VAL A 558 7.11 -1.82 2.60
C VAL A 558 6.51 -1.17 3.86
N LEU A 559 7.01 -0.02 4.25
CA LEU A 559 6.42 0.75 5.35
C LEU A 559 5.07 1.34 4.90
N ALA A 560 4.07 1.16 5.74
CA ALA A 560 2.71 1.66 5.47
C ALA A 560 2.47 3.00 6.19
#